data_7435cef8fda626769fc8baf35a8c502e
#
_entry.id   7435cef8fda626769fc8baf35a8c502e
#
_cell.length_a   1.000
_cell.length_b   1.000
_cell.length_c   1.000
_cell.angle_alpha   90.00
_cell.angle_beta   90.00
_cell.angle_gamma   90.00
#
_symmetry.space_group_name_H-M   'P 1'
#
loop_
_entity.id
_entity.type
_entity.pdbx_description
1 polymer ?
#
loop_
_entity_poly.entity_id
_entity_poly.type
_entity_poly.pdbx_seq_one_letter_code
_entity_poly.pdbx_strand_id
1 'polypeptide(L)'
;MQDKLRECFEDIVVYKDLKESNFFKGLKLPSFLRDWLLKMFEDDEGKFDVEEITEFVRSYIPSKTDWTCIKNRIVMEGERVKVLTRISVDINIQNQEVTFALPDFGLTNKETVIESHIWEDCKDELVKAKETWGVVELGYKYPEGKIKGKIKLVSFKNFCPYTIDLDFYKDVRQEFDIHEWIDVILGAIDYNADGYEDEHTKLAMLTRLLPFVEKRLNLIELAPKGTGKSYLFGGVSRYGYLSAGKMTRAKLFYDLGRREDGLVFFHDYIAFDEIQKVEFDNPNEMTQTLQGYMEQGTVKIGDKNDVAEAGFVMLGNIDEEKMDEFQNMFDSLPTIFKTSALVDRIHGFIKGWEIPRMNEGLKIQGWALNSEYFCTIMHMLRDDASYRAIVDRIVDYPNDADTRNTEAVKRIATAYLKLLFPNVRSVEDINVREFQHYCLRPAVAMRGIILRQLGILDTQFRGKDMPQFSIKDISNE
;
A
#
# COMPACT_ATOMS: atom_id res chain seq x y z
N MET A 1 5.53 -25.63 9.80
CA MET A 1 5.53 -24.17 9.55
C MET A 1 4.36 -23.49 10.29
N GLN A 2 3.08 -23.91 10.15
CA GLN A 2 1.94 -23.26 10.80
C GLN A 2 2.00 -23.25 12.33
N ASP A 3 2.42 -24.34 12.99
CA ASP A 3 2.58 -24.38 14.45
C ASP A 3 3.68 -23.41 14.92
N LYS A 4 4.83 -23.40 14.24
CA LYS A 4 5.92 -22.47 14.50
C LYS A 4 5.46 -21.00 14.36
N LEU A 5 4.67 -20.68 13.33
CA LEU A 5 4.10 -19.36 13.16
C LEU A 5 3.22 -18.93 14.33
N ARG A 6 2.36 -19.85 14.82
CA ARG A 6 1.49 -19.61 15.99
C ARG A 6 2.29 -19.44 17.28
N GLU A 7 3.34 -20.22 17.47
CA GLU A 7 4.22 -20.12 18.64
C GLU A 7 5.01 -18.79 18.65
N CYS A 8 5.48 -18.33 17.48
CA CYS A 8 6.29 -17.10 17.38
C CYS A 8 5.46 -15.81 17.42
N PHE A 9 4.28 -15.80 16.82
CA PHE A 9 3.45 -14.60 16.69
C PHE A 9 2.18 -14.59 17.53
N GLU A 10 1.88 -15.68 18.23
CA GLU A 10 0.76 -15.82 19.19
C GLU A 10 -0.58 -15.26 18.66
N ASP A 11 -1.14 -14.26 19.35
CA ASP A 11 -2.43 -13.65 19.01
C ASP A 11 -2.46 -12.84 17.70
N ILE A 12 -1.30 -12.63 17.07
CA ILE A 12 -1.21 -11.89 15.80
C ILE A 12 -1.56 -12.77 14.60
N VAL A 13 -1.61 -14.10 14.81
CA VAL A 13 -1.94 -15.07 13.78
C VAL A 13 -3.46 -15.29 13.74
N VAL A 14 -3.99 -15.41 12.53
CA VAL A 14 -5.41 -15.66 12.27
C VAL A 14 -5.56 -16.86 11.31
N TYR A 15 -6.59 -17.67 11.53
CA TYR A 15 -6.95 -18.72 10.56
C TYR A 15 -7.68 -18.09 9.37
N LYS A 16 -7.09 -18.16 8.19
CA LYS A 16 -7.66 -17.64 6.95
C LYS A 16 -8.20 -18.79 6.11
N ASP A 17 -9.45 -18.68 5.65
CA ASP A 17 -10.04 -19.59 4.67
C ASP A 17 -10.73 -18.80 3.55
N LEU A 18 -10.00 -18.52 2.48
CA LEU A 18 -10.54 -17.79 1.33
C LEU A 18 -11.30 -18.70 0.34
N LYS A 19 -11.28 -20.02 0.53
CA LYS A 19 -12.06 -20.95 -0.28
C LYS A 19 -13.52 -21.00 0.21
N GLU A 20 -13.72 -21.05 1.51
CA GLU A 20 -15.06 -21.10 2.13
C GLU A 20 -15.65 -19.70 2.37
N SER A 21 -14.81 -18.69 2.59
CA SER A 21 -15.25 -17.34 2.94
C SER A 21 -15.81 -16.52 1.76
N ASN A 22 -16.49 -17.14 0.81
CA ASN A 22 -17.15 -16.43 -0.29
C ASN A 22 -18.17 -15.38 0.19
N PHE A 23 -18.71 -15.52 1.40
CA PHE A 23 -19.65 -14.55 1.96
C PHE A 23 -18.99 -13.18 2.22
N PHE A 24 -17.69 -13.12 2.58
CA PHE A 24 -16.97 -11.86 2.73
C PHE A 24 -16.87 -11.07 1.42
N LYS A 25 -16.87 -11.75 0.26
CA LYS A 25 -16.91 -11.06 -1.04
C LYS A 25 -18.20 -10.26 -1.22
N GLY A 26 -19.31 -10.79 -0.72
CA GLY A 26 -20.60 -10.10 -0.69
C GLY A 26 -20.60 -8.86 0.20
N LEU A 27 -19.84 -8.88 1.28
CA LEU A 27 -19.72 -7.79 2.23
C LEU A 27 -18.77 -6.67 1.77
N LYS A 28 -17.94 -6.91 0.74
CA LYS A 28 -16.98 -5.95 0.19
C LYS A 28 -16.04 -5.32 1.24
N LEU A 29 -15.65 -6.11 2.24
CA LEU A 29 -14.76 -5.68 3.30
C LEU A 29 -13.30 -5.75 2.86
N PRO A 30 -12.46 -4.77 3.23
CA PRO A 30 -11.01 -4.88 3.11
C PRO A 30 -10.45 -6.08 3.88
N SER A 31 -9.32 -6.63 3.45
CA SER A 31 -8.69 -7.83 4.06
C SER A 31 -8.46 -7.66 5.55
N PHE A 32 -8.00 -6.50 5.99
CA PHE A 32 -7.72 -6.24 7.40
C PHE A 32 -8.97 -6.28 8.30
N LEU A 33 -10.12 -5.82 7.80
CA LEU A 33 -11.39 -5.93 8.54
C LEU A 33 -11.89 -7.37 8.57
N ARG A 34 -11.73 -8.10 7.49
CA ARG A 34 -12.07 -9.51 7.43
C ARG A 34 -11.26 -10.31 8.45
N ASP A 35 -9.93 -10.14 8.45
CA ASP A 35 -9.03 -10.86 9.36
C ASP A 35 -9.34 -10.55 10.83
N TRP A 36 -9.67 -9.29 11.13
CA TRP A 36 -10.10 -8.91 12.47
C TRP A 36 -11.43 -9.56 12.87
N LEU A 37 -12.41 -9.62 11.96
CA LEU A 37 -13.68 -10.30 12.23
C LEU A 37 -13.48 -11.80 12.45
N LEU A 38 -12.67 -12.44 11.60
CA LEU A 38 -12.33 -13.85 11.78
C LEU A 38 -11.74 -14.08 13.16
N LYS A 39 -10.74 -13.31 13.57
CA LYS A 39 -10.11 -13.44 14.89
C LYS A 39 -11.05 -13.15 16.06
N MET A 40 -11.98 -12.23 15.89
CA MET A 40 -12.94 -11.86 16.93
C MET A 40 -14.01 -12.94 17.18
N PHE A 41 -14.38 -13.67 16.13
CA PHE A 41 -15.47 -14.65 16.14
C PHE A 41 -14.99 -16.10 16.00
N GLU A 42 -13.67 -16.36 15.95
CA GLU A 42 -13.16 -17.74 15.95
C GLU A 42 -13.34 -18.38 17.34
N ASP A 43 -13.71 -19.66 17.34
CA ASP A 43 -13.70 -20.50 18.54
C ASP A 43 -12.30 -21.13 18.77
N ASP A 44 -12.17 -21.93 19.83
CA ASP A 44 -10.91 -22.60 20.18
C ASP A 44 -10.42 -23.58 19.07
N GLU A 45 -11.29 -23.97 18.14
CA GLU A 45 -10.97 -24.84 16.99
C GLU A 45 -10.68 -24.04 15.71
N GLY A 46 -10.74 -22.71 15.76
CA GLY A 46 -10.56 -21.81 14.59
C GLY A 46 -11.78 -21.74 13.67
N LYS A 47 -12.97 -22.19 14.15
CA LYS A 47 -14.23 -22.09 13.43
C LYS A 47 -14.97 -20.81 13.81
N PHE A 48 -15.78 -20.30 12.91
CA PHE A 48 -16.58 -19.10 13.14
C PHE A 48 -18.02 -19.28 12.62
N ASP A 49 -18.96 -18.59 13.28
CA ASP A 49 -20.35 -18.56 12.87
C ASP A 49 -20.59 -17.43 11.85
N VAL A 50 -20.95 -17.81 10.64
CA VAL A 50 -21.24 -16.87 9.53
C VAL A 50 -22.45 -15.98 9.83
N GLU A 51 -23.46 -16.49 10.54
CA GLU A 51 -24.66 -15.74 10.89
C GLU A 51 -24.31 -14.65 11.90
N GLU A 52 -23.52 -14.96 12.92
CA GLU A 52 -23.07 -14.03 13.94
C GLU A 52 -22.21 -12.90 13.34
N ILE A 53 -21.23 -13.24 12.48
CA ILE A 53 -20.44 -12.24 11.77
C ILE A 53 -21.32 -11.36 10.89
N THR A 54 -22.28 -11.96 10.19
CA THR A 54 -23.18 -11.20 9.29
C THR A 54 -24.04 -10.22 10.07
N GLU A 55 -24.55 -10.62 11.24
CA GLU A 55 -25.33 -9.74 12.12
C GLU A 55 -24.50 -8.60 12.69
N PHE A 56 -23.27 -8.91 13.12
CA PHE A 56 -22.30 -7.90 13.56
C PHE A 56 -22.00 -6.89 12.46
N VAL A 57 -21.68 -7.35 11.26
CA VAL A 57 -21.38 -6.47 10.12
C VAL A 57 -22.57 -5.57 9.79
N ARG A 58 -23.78 -6.11 9.75
CA ARG A 58 -24.99 -5.30 9.53
C ARG A 58 -25.22 -4.24 10.60
N SER A 59 -24.84 -4.54 11.82
CA SER A 59 -25.05 -3.64 12.95
C SER A 59 -24.00 -2.53 13.06
N TYR A 60 -22.74 -2.85 12.79
CA TYR A 60 -21.60 -1.96 13.02
C TYR A 60 -20.90 -1.47 11.75
N ILE A 61 -21.04 -2.17 10.62
CA ILE A 61 -20.49 -1.79 9.33
C ILE A 61 -21.62 -1.67 8.30
N PRO A 62 -22.57 -0.75 8.50
CA PRO A 62 -23.72 -0.65 7.64
C PRO A 62 -23.35 -0.22 6.23
N SER A 63 -24.12 -0.64 5.27
CA SER A 63 -23.96 -0.26 3.87
C SER A 63 -24.48 1.18 3.63
N LYS A 64 -24.10 1.76 2.50
CA LYS A 64 -24.58 3.08 2.10
C LYS A 64 -26.13 3.14 1.99
N THR A 65 -26.77 2.01 1.71
CA THR A 65 -28.24 1.90 1.64
C THR A 65 -28.90 2.00 3.02
N ASP A 66 -28.21 1.60 4.08
CA ASP A 66 -28.72 1.62 5.45
C ASP A 66 -28.61 3.00 6.10
N TRP A 67 -27.86 3.91 5.47
CA TRP A 67 -27.57 5.23 6.00
C TRP A 67 -28.82 6.07 6.29
N THR A 68 -29.88 5.92 5.50
CA THR A 68 -31.13 6.64 5.74
C THR A 68 -31.79 6.22 7.06
N CYS A 69 -31.77 4.92 7.38
CA CYS A 69 -32.28 4.41 8.65
C CYS A 69 -31.43 4.90 9.83
N ILE A 70 -30.11 4.90 9.68
CA ILE A 70 -29.18 5.39 10.70
C ILE A 70 -29.40 6.89 10.96
N LYS A 71 -29.55 7.70 9.90
CA LYS A 71 -29.88 9.13 10.05
C LYS A 71 -31.19 9.35 10.79
N ASN A 72 -32.21 8.54 10.52
CA ASN A 72 -33.49 8.64 11.23
C ASN A 72 -33.30 8.39 12.73
N ARG A 73 -32.63 7.33 13.11
CA ARG A 73 -32.31 7.00 14.52
C ARG A 73 -31.57 8.14 15.22
N ILE A 74 -30.53 8.69 14.56
CA ILE A 74 -29.72 9.76 15.13
C ILE A 74 -30.51 11.07 15.23
N VAL A 75 -31.17 11.50 14.16
CA VAL A 75 -31.75 12.85 14.05
C VAL A 75 -33.16 12.93 14.59
N MET A 76 -34.00 11.92 14.34
CA MET A 76 -35.42 11.94 14.70
C MET A 76 -35.69 11.25 16.05
N GLU A 77 -34.95 10.20 16.37
CA GLU A 77 -35.12 9.42 17.60
C GLU A 77 -34.13 9.83 18.70
N GLY A 78 -33.09 10.61 18.33
CA GLY A 78 -32.08 11.12 19.28
C GLY A 78 -31.11 10.04 19.80
N GLU A 79 -31.04 8.90 19.10
CA GLU A 79 -30.17 7.81 19.50
C GLU A 79 -28.69 8.12 19.24
N ARG A 80 -27.83 7.52 20.05
CA ARG A 80 -26.40 7.41 19.74
C ARG A 80 -26.14 6.12 18.99
N VAL A 81 -25.46 6.21 17.85
CA VAL A 81 -25.19 5.06 16.99
C VAL A 81 -23.68 4.89 16.84
N LYS A 82 -23.20 3.67 17.07
CA LYS A 82 -21.80 3.30 16.82
C LYS A 82 -21.68 2.59 15.48
N VAL A 83 -20.73 3.05 14.67
CA VAL A 83 -20.40 2.43 13.37
C VAL A 83 -18.90 2.28 13.23
N LEU A 84 -18.45 1.21 12.60
CA LEU A 84 -17.08 1.00 12.19
C LEU A 84 -16.94 1.44 10.74
N THR A 85 -16.23 2.54 10.50
CA THR A 85 -16.14 3.18 9.18
C THR A 85 -14.91 4.05 9.04
N ARG A 86 -14.69 4.54 7.85
CA ARG A 86 -13.68 5.58 7.58
C ARG A 86 -14.23 6.95 7.96
N ILE A 87 -13.39 7.74 8.61
CA ILE A 87 -13.65 9.12 8.95
C ILE A 87 -12.54 10.01 8.38
N SER A 88 -12.90 11.13 7.79
CA SER A 88 -11.98 12.21 7.43
C SER A 88 -12.37 13.48 8.13
N VAL A 89 -11.40 14.30 8.52
CA VAL A 89 -11.62 15.52 9.29
C VAL A 89 -11.23 16.75 8.46
N ASP A 90 -11.98 17.82 8.62
CA ASP A 90 -11.71 19.13 8.01
C ASP A 90 -11.76 20.22 9.09
N ILE A 91 -10.76 21.10 9.09
CA ILE A 91 -10.62 22.19 10.06
C ILE A 91 -10.84 23.53 9.34
N ASN A 92 -11.98 24.16 9.63
CA ASN A 92 -12.27 25.48 9.13
C ASN A 92 -11.58 26.56 9.98
N ILE A 93 -10.52 27.16 9.43
CA ILE A 93 -9.70 28.16 10.14
C ILE A 93 -10.51 29.44 10.45
N GLN A 94 -11.44 29.85 9.59
CA GLN A 94 -12.18 31.10 9.75
C GLN A 94 -13.15 31.03 10.91
N ASN A 95 -13.82 29.89 11.08
CA ASN A 95 -14.86 29.69 12.09
C ASN A 95 -14.34 28.93 13.31
N GLN A 96 -13.09 28.45 13.28
CA GLN A 96 -12.51 27.56 14.28
C GLN A 96 -13.41 26.33 14.55
N GLU A 97 -14.06 25.84 13.49
CA GLU A 97 -14.96 24.70 13.55
C GLU A 97 -14.26 23.46 12.97
N VAL A 98 -14.32 22.36 13.72
CA VAL A 98 -13.87 21.06 13.25
C VAL A 98 -15.08 20.26 12.78
N THR A 99 -15.02 19.77 11.57
CA THR A 99 -16.06 18.97 10.94
C THR A 99 -15.50 17.64 10.46
N PHE A 100 -16.35 16.69 10.13
CA PHE A 100 -15.90 15.40 9.59
C PHE A 100 -16.78 14.94 8.42
N ALA A 101 -16.27 14.00 7.66
CA ALA A 101 -17.02 13.28 6.65
C ALA A 101 -16.91 11.78 6.87
N LEU A 102 -17.94 11.04 6.47
CA LEU A 102 -17.94 9.59 6.41
C LEU A 102 -18.12 9.17 4.95
N PRO A 103 -16.99 8.93 4.22
CA PRO A 103 -17.03 8.68 2.78
C PRO A 103 -17.89 7.47 2.38
N ASP A 104 -17.89 6.43 3.21
CA ASP A 104 -18.64 5.18 2.95
C ASP A 104 -20.16 5.41 2.95
N PHE A 105 -20.64 6.43 3.66
CA PHE A 105 -22.06 6.80 3.71
C PHE A 105 -22.43 8.00 2.84
N GLY A 106 -21.42 8.70 2.30
CA GLY A 106 -21.62 9.95 1.59
C GLY A 106 -22.04 11.12 2.50
N LEU A 107 -21.76 11.00 3.83
CA LEU A 107 -21.95 12.11 4.78
C LEU A 107 -20.82 13.10 4.61
N THR A 108 -21.19 14.35 4.35
CA THR A 108 -20.22 15.42 4.06
C THR A 108 -19.94 16.29 5.31
N ASN A 109 -18.78 16.95 5.33
CA ASN A 109 -18.37 17.88 6.37
C ASN A 109 -19.34 19.07 6.61
N LYS A 110 -20.23 19.36 5.66
CA LYS A 110 -21.26 20.42 5.80
C LYS A 110 -22.35 20.07 6.82
N GLU A 111 -22.58 18.79 7.05
CA GLU A 111 -23.67 18.25 7.88
C GLU A 111 -23.20 17.82 9.26
N THR A 112 -21.90 18.01 9.58
CA THR A 112 -21.25 17.42 10.74
C THR A 112 -20.53 18.45 11.60
N VAL A 113 -20.19 18.08 12.83
CA VAL A 113 -19.38 18.88 13.76
C VAL A 113 -18.64 17.97 14.75
N ILE A 114 -17.44 18.36 15.13
CA ILE A 114 -16.71 17.81 16.28
C ILE A 114 -16.63 18.91 17.34
N GLU A 115 -17.15 18.63 18.55
CA GLU A 115 -17.09 19.58 19.66
C GLU A 115 -15.65 19.62 20.23
N SER A 116 -15.22 20.77 20.74
CA SER A 116 -13.82 21.03 21.12
C SER A 116 -13.26 19.99 22.11
N HIS A 117 -14.05 19.53 23.06
CA HIS A 117 -13.58 18.53 24.03
C HIS A 117 -13.36 17.16 23.40
N ILE A 118 -14.23 16.75 22.46
CA ILE A 118 -14.04 15.50 21.69
C ILE A 118 -12.83 15.63 20.75
N TRP A 119 -12.63 16.82 20.16
CA TRP A 119 -11.47 17.09 19.32
C TRP A 119 -10.15 16.92 20.07
N GLU A 120 -10.05 17.49 21.27
CA GLU A 120 -8.85 17.34 22.10
C GLU A 120 -8.52 15.88 22.42
N ASP A 121 -9.55 15.03 22.59
CA ASP A 121 -9.37 13.61 22.93
C ASP A 121 -8.90 12.77 21.73
N CYS A 122 -9.24 13.15 20.48
CA CYS A 122 -9.01 12.31 19.31
C CYS A 122 -8.15 12.94 18.19
N LYS A 123 -7.73 14.21 18.33
CA LYS A 123 -6.99 14.94 17.30
C LYS A 123 -5.73 14.22 16.84
N ASP A 124 -4.94 13.67 17.77
CA ASP A 124 -3.67 13.04 17.46
C ASP A 124 -3.81 11.78 16.58
N GLU A 125 -4.96 11.14 16.63
CA GLU A 125 -5.28 9.98 15.80
C GLU A 125 -5.89 10.39 14.45
N LEU A 126 -6.76 11.40 14.46
CA LEU A 126 -7.51 11.82 13.28
C LEU A 126 -6.71 12.71 12.30
N VAL A 127 -5.62 13.36 12.76
CA VAL A 127 -4.80 14.23 11.90
C VAL A 127 -3.72 13.46 11.16
N LYS A 128 -3.37 12.25 11.61
CA LYS A 128 -2.26 11.45 11.05
C LYS A 128 -2.47 11.02 9.61
N ALA A 129 -3.73 10.89 9.18
CA ALA A 129 -4.07 10.44 7.84
C ALA A 129 -5.29 11.21 7.30
N LYS A 130 -5.43 11.28 5.98
CA LYS A 130 -6.60 11.90 5.34
C LYS A 130 -7.90 11.19 5.68
N GLU A 131 -7.86 9.87 5.79
CA GLU A 131 -8.95 9.01 6.18
C GLU A 131 -8.43 7.99 7.20
N THR A 132 -9.14 7.85 8.32
CA THR A 132 -8.78 6.91 9.38
C THR A 132 -9.94 5.95 9.63
N TRP A 133 -9.65 4.65 9.75
CA TRP A 133 -10.64 3.66 10.16
C TRP A 133 -10.82 3.68 11.68
N GLY A 134 -12.06 3.64 12.12
CA GLY A 134 -12.35 3.57 13.56
C GLY A 134 -13.80 3.31 13.89
N VAL A 135 -14.03 3.01 15.16
CA VAL A 135 -15.38 3.00 15.74
C VAL A 135 -15.78 4.44 16.01
N VAL A 136 -16.75 4.91 15.27
CA VAL A 136 -17.29 6.27 15.32
C VAL A 136 -18.63 6.23 16.04
N GLU A 137 -18.78 6.91 17.16
CA GLU A 137 -20.06 7.10 17.81
C GLU A 137 -20.66 8.44 17.39
N LEU A 138 -21.84 8.39 16.81
CA LEU A 138 -22.55 9.52 16.25
C LEU A 138 -23.72 9.91 17.14
N GLY A 139 -23.98 11.20 17.26
CA GLY A 139 -25.14 11.76 17.91
C GLY A 139 -25.66 12.98 17.16
N TYR A 140 -26.71 13.60 17.65
CA TYR A 140 -27.29 14.79 17.06
C TYR A 140 -27.06 16.03 17.91
N LYS A 141 -26.63 17.11 17.29
CA LYS A 141 -26.61 18.45 17.85
C LYS A 141 -27.83 19.21 17.37
N TYR A 142 -28.74 19.50 18.29
CA TYR A 142 -29.99 20.18 17.96
C TYR A 142 -29.74 21.61 17.49
N PRO A 143 -30.61 22.15 16.61
CA PRO A 143 -30.49 23.53 16.19
C PRO A 143 -30.73 24.50 17.35
N GLU A 144 -29.90 25.56 17.43
CA GLU A 144 -30.01 26.60 18.42
C GLU A 144 -30.00 27.98 17.73
N GLY A 145 -31.11 28.73 17.84
CA GLY A 145 -31.23 30.04 17.19
C GLY A 145 -31.02 29.99 15.69
N LYS A 146 -29.94 30.58 15.19
CA LYS A 146 -29.54 30.56 13.75
C LYS A 146 -28.66 29.37 13.38
N ILE A 147 -28.20 28.58 14.36
CA ILE A 147 -27.32 27.45 14.14
C ILE A 147 -28.15 26.25 13.70
N LYS A 148 -27.83 25.68 12.52
CA LYS A 148 -28.51 24.49 12.01
C LYS A 148 -28.11 23.26 12.81
N GLY A 149 -29.03 22.29 12.93
CA GLY A 149 -28.70 20.99 13.50
C GLY A 149 -27.64 20.26 12.68
N LYS A 150 -26.75 19.54 13.35
CA LYS A 150 -25.65 18.78 12.74
C LYS A 150 -25.51 17.40 13.39
N ILE A 151 -25.02 16.43 12.64
CA ILE A 151 -24.53 15.17 13.22
C ILE A 151 -23.23 15.48 13.93
N LYS A 152 -23.11 15.10 15.21
CA LYS A 152 -21.90 15.31 15.99
C LYS A 152 -21.15 14.01 16.22
N LEU A 153 -19.84 14.10 16.27
CA LEU A 153 -18.98 13.06 16.80
C LEU A 153 -19.12 13.05 18.32
N VAL A 154 -19.45 11.89 18.90
CA VAL A 154 -19.55 11.68 20.34
C VAL A 154 -18.28 11.05 20.89
N SER A 155 -17.76 10.04 20.18
CA SER A 155 -16.48 9.43 20.50
C SER A 155 -15.86 8.83 19.23
N PHE A 156 -14.55 8.72 19.23
CA PHE A 156 -13.78 8.02 18.21
C PHE A 156 -12.79 7.07 18.89
N LYS A 157 -12.72 5.86 18.39
CA LYS A 157 -11.69 4.89 18.77
C LYS A 157 -11.04 4.37 17.50
N ASN A 158 -9.74 4.61 17.36
CA ASN A 158 -8.99 4.15 16.22
C ASN A 158 -9.08 2.62 16.09
N PHE A 159 -9.24 2.16 14.86
CA PHE A 159 -9.18 0.75 14.54
C PHE A 159 -7.72 0.30 14.51
N CYS A 160 -7.22 -0.12 15.65
CA CYS A 160 -5.90 -0.72 15.81
C CYS A 160 -6.02 -1.92 16.76
N PRO A 161 -6.39 -3.08 16.22
CA PRO A 161 -6.70 -4.25 17.03
C PRO A 161 -5.47 -4.90 17.69
N TYR A 162 -4.25 -4.51 17.28
CA TYR A 162 -3.00 -5.11 17.74
C TYR A 162 -2.02 -4.05 18.25
N THR A 163 -1.21 -4.45 19.22
CA THR A 163 -0.02 -3.69 19.58
C THR A 163 1.03 -3.93 18.49
N ILE A 164 1.49 -2.86 17.86
CA ILE A 164 2.50 -2.94 16.80
C ILE A 164 3.86 -2.65 17.42
N ASP A 165 4.72 -3.67 17.40
CA ASP A 165 6.11 -3.61 17.84
C ASP A 165 7.03 -4.05 16.70
N LEU A 166 7.77 -3.08 16.15
CA LEU A 166 8.67 -3.34 15.03
C LEU A 166 9.91 -4.15 15.46
N ASP A 167 10.41 -3.96 16.69
CA ASP A 167 11.55 -4.71 17.18
C ASP A 167 11.17 -6.17 17.42
N PHE A 168 10.00 -6.43 17.98
CA PHE A 168 9.44 -7.79 18.08
C PHE A 168 9.38 -8.48 16.70
N TYR A 169 8.85 -7.79 15.68
CA TYR A 169 8.79 -8.35 14.33
C TYR A 169 10.17 -8.68 13.75
N LYS A 170 11.14 -7.79 13.97
CA LYS A 170 12.54 -7.99 13.55
C LYS A 170 13.19 -9.18 14.28
N ASP A 171 12.92 -9.33 15.55
CA ASP A 171 13.47 -10.44 16.35
C ASP A 171 12.84 -11.78 15.94
N VAL A 172 11.53 -11.84 15.79
CA VAL A 172 10.82 -13.07 15.34
C VAL A 172 11.27 -13.50 13.95
N ARG A 173 11.65 -12.57 13.06
CA ARG A 173 12.20 -12.93 11.74
C ARG A 173 13.39 -13.91 11.83
N GLN A 174 14.20 -13.84 12.89
CA GLN A 174 15.38 -14.69 13.07
C GLN A 174 15.04 -16.16 13.31
N GLU A 175 13.84 -16.44 13.77
CA GLU A 175 13.35 -17.82 13.99
C GLU A 175 13.08 -18.57 12.67
N PHE A 176 12.90 -17.86 11.56
CA PHE A 176 12.54 -18.44 10.26
C PHE A 176 13.73 -18.43 9.31
N ASP A 177 13.92 -19.50 8.55
CA ASP A 177 14.79 -19.45 7.38
C ASP A 177 14.15 -18.59 6.26
N ILE A 178 14.90 -18.33 5.20
CA ILE A 178 14.39 -17.42 4.16
C ILE A 178 13.21 -18.01 3.38
N HIS A 179 13.16 -19.32 3.18
CA HIS A 179 12.07 -19.99 2.47
C HIS A 179 10.80 -19.98 3.31
N GLU A 180 10.92 -20.32 4.59
CA GLU A 180 9.81 -20.20 5.56
C GLU A 180 9.29 -18.75 5.64
N TRP A 181 10.20 -17.76 5.63
CA TRP A 181 9.81 -16.34 5.70
C TRP A 181 9.06 -15.86 4.47
N ILE A 182 9.47 -16.29 3.28
CA ILE A 182 8.73 -16.05 2.02
C ILE A 182 7.30 -16.57 2.15
N ASP A 183 7.12 -17.76 2.70
CA ASP A 183 5.81 -18.38 2.92
C ASP A 183 4.97 -17.62 3.96
N VAL A 184 5.60 -17.13 5.04
CA VAL A 184 4.94 -16.25 6.03
C VAL A 184 4.41 -14.98 5.38
N ILE A 185 5.21 -14.32 4.53
CA ILE A 185 4.79 -13.10 3.83
C ILE A 185 3.64 -13.38 2.86
N LEU A 186 3.71 -14.46 2.08
CA LEU A 186 2.62 -14.85 1.17
C LEU A 186 1.31 -15.08 1.93
N GLY A 187 1.35 -15.79 3.06
CA GLY A 187 0.19 -15.99 3.93
C GLY A 187 -0.37 -14.67 4.48
N ALA A 188 0.51 -13.73 4.86
CA ALA A 188 0.11 -12.41 5.36
C ALA A 188 -0.74 -11.62 4.33
N ILE A 189 -0.46 -11.79 3.04
CA ILE A 189 -1.18 -11.14 1.93
C ILE A 189 -2.22 -12.05 1.26
N ASP A 190 -2.68 -13.09 1.96
CA ASP A 190 -3.79 -13.95 1.56
C ASP A 190 -3.47 -15.00 0.46
N TYR A 191 -2.19 -15.28 0.23
CA TYR A 191 -1.78 -16.28 -0.75
C TYR A 191 -1.26 -17.57 -0.09
N ASN A 192 -1.64 -18.71 -0.68
CA ASN A 192 -1.14 -20.01 -0.28
C ASN A 192 0.22 -20.29 -0.93
N ALA A 193 1.27 -20.38 -0.13
CA ALA A 193 2.62 -20.64 -0.60
C ALA A 193 2.77 -21.99 -1.33
N ASP A 194 2.01 -23.00 -0.91
CA ASP A 194 2.02 -24.33 -1.52
C ASP A 194 1.38 -24.37 -2.93
N GLY A 195 0.67 -23.30 -3.30
CA GLY A 195 0.07 -23.17 -4.63
C GLY A 195 1.04 -22.67 -5.72
N TYR A 196 2.27 -22.30 -5.34
CA TYR A 196 3.30 -21.84 -6.28
C TYR A 196 4.20 -23.00 -6.71
N GLU A 197 4.60 -23.00 -7.98
CA GLU A 197 5.41 -24.08 -8.55
C GLU A 197 6.84 -24.13 -7.98
N ASP A 198 7.41 -22.92 -7.74
CA ASP A 198 8.79 -22.78 -7.29
C ASP A 198 8.99 -21.46 -6.50
N GLU A 199 10.19 -21.28 -5.95
CA GLU A 199 10.58 -20.07 -5.22
C GLU A 199 10.64 -18.83 -6.14
N HIS A 200 10.99 -19.01 -7.40
CA HIS A 200 11.06 -17.90 -8.35
C HIS A 200 9.69 -17.24 -8.52
N THR A 201 8.65 -18.03 -8.70
CA THR A 201 7.28 -17.54 -8.83
C THR A 201 6.75 -16.90 -7.52
N LYS A 202 7.15 -17.43 -6.34
CA LYS A 202 6.90 -16.81 -5.04
C LYS A 202 7.55 -15.43 -4.94
N LEU A 203 8.83 -15.32 -5.28
CA LEU A 203 9.57 -14.05 -5.26
C LEU A 203 9.02 -13.05 -6.28
N ALA A 204 8.60 -13.49 -7.46
CA ALA A 204 7.93 -12.63 -8.43
C ALA A 204 6.66 -12.00 -7.84
N MET A 205 5.87 -12.76 -7.06
CA MET A 205 4.71 -12.23 -6.33
C MET A 205 5.11 -11.22 -5.26
N LEU A 206 6.16 -11.51 -4.46
CA LEU A 206 6.63 -10.62 -3.39
C LEU A 206 7.22 -9.31 -3.91
N THR A 207 7.69 -9.26 -5.17
CA THR A 207 8.17 -8.01 -5.81
C THR A 207 7.10 -6.91 -5.79
N ARG A 208 5.83 -7.26 -5.82
CA ARG A 208 4.70 -6.32 -5.70
C ARG A 208 4.64 -5.60 -4.35
N LEU A 209 5.26 -6.15 -3.30
CA LEU A 209 5.25 -5.57 -1.95
C LEU A 209 6.34 -4.52 -1.73
N LEU A 210 7.29 -4.37 -2.66
CA LEU A 210 8.38 -3.41 -2.50
C LEU A 210 7.90 -1.96 -2.26
N PRO A 211 6.84 -1.45 -2.92
CA PRO A 211 6.30 -0.12 -2.63
C PRO A 211 5.65 0.03 -1.24
N PHE A 212 5.33 -1.09 -0.58
CA PHE A 212 4.78 -1.08 0.78
C PHE A 212 5.85 -0.73 1.83
N VAL A 213 7.13 -1.03 1.54
CA VAL A 213 8.25 -0.88 2.49
C VAL A 213 9.26 0.20 2.12
N GLU A 214 9.18 0.77 0.91
CA GLU A 214 10.16 1.76 0.46
C GLU A 214 9.51 3.02 -0.10
N LYS A 215 10.00 4.18 0.39
CA LYS A 215 9.48 5.49 0.01
C LYS A 215 9.79 5.83 -1.44
N ARG A 216 8.82 6.43 -2.12
CA ARG A 216 8.97 6.93 -3.50
C ARG A 216 9.52 5.89 -4.48
N LEU A 217 9.19 4.62 -4.26
CA LEU A 217 9.56 3.56 -5.18
C LEU A 217 8.55 3.50 -6.34
N ASN A 218 9.01 3.83 -7.53
CA ASN A 218 8.19 3.86 -8.74
C ASN A 218 8.42 2.60 -9.54
N LEU A 219 7.37 1.79 -9.71
CA LEU A 219 7.42 0.52 -10.44
C LEU A 219 6.37 0.47 -11.54
N ILE A 220 6.65 -0.30 -12.56
CA ILE A 220 5.68 -0.67 -13.58
C ILE A 220 5.56 -2.19 -13.67
N GLU A 221 4.34 -2.67 -13.69
CA GLU A 221 4.02 -4.08 -13.91
C GLU A 221 3.16 -4.23 -15.16
N LEU A 222 3.62 -5.05 -16.08
CA LEU A 222 2.80 -5.52 -17.18
C LEU A 222 2.56 -7.02 -17.02
N ALA A 223 1.29 -7.43 -17.00
CA ALA A 223 0.90 -8.80 -16.68
C ALA A 223 -0.29 -9.25 -17.52
N PRO A 224 -0.49 -10.55 -17.70
CA PRO A 224 -1.77 -11.09 -18.13
C PRO A 224 -2.91 -10.70 -17.19
N LYS A 225 -4.15 -10.79 -17.67
CA LYS A 225 -5.33 -10.60 -16.83
C LYS A 225 -5.44 -11.72 -15.79
N GLY A 226 -5.97 -11.38 -14.61
CA GLY A 226 -6.29 -12.37 -13.58
C GLY A 226 -5.13 -12.79 -12.68
N THR A 227 -4.04 -12.03 -12.62
CA THR A 227 -2.90 -12.29 -11.70
C THR A 227 -3.03 -11.63 -10.32
N GLY A 228 -4.22 -11.13 -9.93
CA GLY A 228 -4.48 -10.59 -8.59
C GLY A 228 -3.99 -9.16 -8.32
N LYS A 229 -3.56 -8.40 -9.33
CA LYS A 229 -3.04 -7.01 -9.19
C LYS A 229 -3.94 -6.11 -8.35
N SER A 230 -5.18 -5.93 -8.81
CA SER A 230 -6.13 -5.00 -8.19
C SER A 230 -6.51 -5.42 -6.77
N TYR A 231 -6.53 -6.72 -6.48
CA TYR A 231 -6.76 -7.22 -5.13
C TYR A 231 -5.62 -6.83 -4.18
N LEU A 232 -4.38 -7.11 -4.56
CA LEU A 232 -3.23 -6.83 -3.71
C LEU A 232 -3.08 -5.32 -3.43
N PHE A 233 -3.10 -4.50 -4.47
CA PHE A 233 -2.84 -3.07 -4.32
C PHE A 233 -4.04 -2.26 -3.79
N GLY A 234 -5.26 -2.78 -3.90
CA GLY A 234 -6.47 -2.08 -3.46
C GLY A 234 -7.16 -2.68 -2.24
N GLY A 235 -6.87 -3.94 -1.87
CA GLY A 235 -7.61 -4.65 -0.84
C GLY A 235 -6.80 -5.06 0.38
N VAL A 236 -5.48 -5.21 0.27
CA VAL A 236 -4.63 -5.74 1.34
C VAL A 236 -4.22 -4.66 2.33
N SER A 237 -3.77 -3.50 1.85
CA SER A 237 -3.25 -2.43 2.71
C SER A 237 -4.14 -1.19 2.72
N ARG A 238 -4.41 -0.65 3.90
CA ARG A 238 -5.07 0.65 4.07
C ARG A 238 -4.18 1.84 3.71
N TYR A 239 -2.86 1.63 3.66
CA TYR A 239 -1.89 2.68 3.37
C TYR A 239 -1.70 2.92 1.86
N GLY A 240 -2.24 2.05 1.01
CA GLY A 240 -2.21 2.18 -0.43
C GLY A 240 -3.46 2.81 -1.01
N TYR A 241 -3.34 3.35 -2.22
CA TYR A 241 -4.47 3.85 -2.99
C TYR A 241 -4.49 3.24 -4.38
N LEU A 242 -5.57 2.54 -4.73
CA LEU A 242 -5.78 2.02 -6.08
C LEU A 242 -6.67 2.99 -6.87
N SER A 243 -6.17 3.48 -7.98
CA SER A 243 -6.87 4.42 -8.85
C SER A 243 -7.14 3.81 -10.22
N ALA A 244 -8.35 3.97 -10.72
CA ALA A 244 -8.72 3.62 -12.08
C ALA A 244 -9.37 4.83 -12.80
N GLY A 245 -9.21 4.91 -14.11
CA GLY A 245 -9.85 5.93 -14.93
C GLY A 245 -9.12 7.29 -14.89
N LYS A 246 -9.87 8.39 -14.74
CA LYS A 246 -9.31 9.74 -14.84
C LYS A 246 -8.56 10.18 -13.59
N MET A 247 -7.33 10.70 -13.77
CA MET A 247 -6.51 11.27 -12.71
C MET A 247 -6.18 12.75 -13.02
N THR A 248 -6.50 13.63 -12.07
CA THR A 248 -6.18 15.06 -12.18
C THR A 248 -4.96 15.41 -11.32
N ARG A 249 -4.25 16.48 -11.69
CA ARG A 249 -3.13 17.02 -10.90
C ARG A 249 -3.58 17.43 -9.49
N ALA A 250 -4.76 18.04 -9.38
CA ALA A 250 -5.34 18.45 -8.10
C ALA A 250 -5.57 17.24 -7.19
N LYS A 251 -6.18 16.18 -7.69
CA LYS A 251 -6.43 14.96 -6.91
C LYS A 251 -5.12 14.26 -6.50
N LEU A 252 -4.14 14.21 -7.41
CA LEU A 252 -2.90 13.47 -7.15
C LEU A 252 -1.93 14.24 -6.24
N PHE A 253 -1.76 15.54 -6.46
CA PHE A 253 -0.74 16.35 -5.81
C PHE A 253 -1.28 17.45 -4.91
N TYR A 254 -1.96 18.46 -5.47
CA TYR A 254 -2.47 19.59 -4.70
C TYR A 254 -3.58 20.33 -5.45
N ASP A 255 -4.70 20.57 -4.76
CA ASP A 255 -5.82 21.37 -5.25
C ASP A 255 -5.64 22.84 -4.88
N LEU A 256 -5.26 23.68 -5.86
CA LEU A 256 -5.09 25.11 -5.67
C LEU A 256 -6.38 25.83 -5.29
N GLY A 257 -7.53 25.36 -5.76
CA GLY A 257 -8.82 26.00 -5.51
C GLY A 257 -9.30 25.79 -4.07
N ARG A 258 -9.08 24.59 -3.55
CA ARG A 258 -9.47 24.20 -2.19
C ARG A 258 -8.33 24.37 -1.19
N ARG A 259 -7.09 24.48 -1.66
CA ARG A 259 -5.85 24.45 -0.87
C ARG A 259 -5.71 23.15 -0.06
N GLU A 260 -6.03 22.03 -0.70
CA GLU A 260 -5.99 20.71 -0.11
C GLU A 260 -4.85 19.87 -0.71
N ASP A 261 -4.19 19.10 0.15
CA ASP A 261 -3.18 18.13 -0.25
C ASP A 261 -3.79 16.95 -1.00
N GLY A 262 -3.10 16.50 -2.05
CA GLY A 262 -3.51 15.37 -2.86
C GLY A 262 -3.06 14.03 -2.28
N LEU A 263 -3.37 12.95 -3.02
CA LEU A 263 -3.17 11.57 -2.59
C LEU A 263 -1.72 11.23 -2.19
N VAL A 264 -0.72 11.86 -2.83
CA VAL A 264 0.70 11.57 -2.55
C VAL A 264 1.14 11.91 -1.13
N PHE A 265 0.40 12.76 -0.42
CA PHE A 265 0.70 13.13 0.97
C PHE A 265 0.11 12.18 2.02
N PHE A 266 -0.80 11.30 1.61
CA PHE A 266 -1.58 10.49 2.55
C PHE A 266 -1.39 8.98 2.40
N HIS A 267 -0.72 8.55 1.33
CA HIS A 267 -0.58 7.14 1.02
C HIS A 267 0.88 6.76 0.82
N ASP A 268 1.19 5.50 1.10
CA ASP A 268 2.51 4.91 0.89
C ASP A 268 2.81 4.71 -0.60
N TYR A 269 1.77 4.32 -1.33
CA TYR A 269 1.83 4.16 -2.77
C TYR A 269 0.48 4.49 -3.43
N ILE A 270 0.56 4.87 -4.69
CA ILE A 270 -0.60 5.05 -5.55
C ILE A 270 -0.44 4.12 -6.74
N ALA A 271 -1.33 3.13 -6.82
CA ALA A 271 -1.38 2.19 -7.92
C ALA A 271 -2.39 2.67 -8.97
N PHE A 272 -1.92 2.83 -10.20
CA PHE A 272 -2.76 3.15 -11.35
C PHE A 272 -3.19 1.85 -12.02
N ASP A 273 -4.42 1.42 -11.78
CA ASP A 273 -4.95 0.20 -12.38
C ASP A 273 -5.33 0.43 -13.85
N GLU A 274 -5.11 -0.58 -14.67
CA GLU A 274 -5.30 -0.50 -16.13
C GLU A 274 -4.65 0.76 -16.73
N ILE A 275 -3.35 0.98 -16.44
CA ILE A 275 -2.62 2.21 -16.81
C ILE A 275 -2.84 2.64 -18.26
N GLN A 276 -3.06 1.70 -19.18
CA GLN A 276 -3.35 1.98 -20.59
C GLN A 276 -4.64 2.79 -20.80
N LYS A 277 -5.57 2.73 -19.83
CA LYS A 277 -6.87 3.41 -19.87
C LYS A 277 -6.92 4.65 -18.98
N VAL A 278 -5.85 4.92 -18.24
CA VAL A 278 -5.80 6.09 -17.37
C VAL A 278 -5.70 7.36 -18.20
N GLU A 279 -6.66 8.26 -18.00
CA GLU A 279 -6.66 9.59 -18.62
C GLU A 279 -6.09 10.60 -17.63
N PHE A 280 -5.04 11.28 -18.05
CA PHE A 280 -4.43 12.37 -17.28
C PHE A 280 -4.97 13.71 -17.78
N ASP A 281 -5.54 14.48 -16.85
CA ASP A 281 -5.99 15.82 -17.13
C ASP A 281 -4.78 16.73 -17.42
N ASN A 282 -4.85 17.54 -18.47
CA ASN A 282 -3.74 18.40 -18.92
C ASN A 282 -2.38 17.64 -18.96
N PRO A 283 -2.16 16.75 -19.95
CA PRO A 283 -1.00 15.84 -19.97
C PRO A 283 0.36 16.54 -19.85
N ASN A 284 0.50 17.76 -20.40
CA ASN A 284 1.78 18.49 -20.34
C ASN A 284 2.13 18.94 -18.91
N GLU A 285 1.18 19.55 -18.20
CA GLU A 285 1.39 19.96 -16.81
C GLU A 285 1.56 18.75 -15.89
N MET A 286 0.79 17.68 -16.14
CA MET A 286 0.91 16.42 -15.40
C MET A 286 2.31 15.83 -15.58
N THR A 287 2.83 15.79 -16.81
CA THR A 287 4.17 15.26 -17.11
C THR A 287 5.25 16.03 -16.34
N GLN A 288 5.20 17.37 -16.35
CA GLN A 288 6.17 18.21 -15.63
C GLN A 288 6.12 17.95 -14.11
N THR A 289 4.91 17.88 -13.54
CA THR A 289 4.75 17.64 -12.11
C THR A 289 5.22 16.23 -11.73
N LEU A 290 4.88 15.21 -12.53
CA LEU A 290 5.33 13.83 -12.33
C LEU A 290 6.87 13.72 -12.41
N GLN A 291 7.50 14.38 -13.38
CA GLN A 291 8.97 14.36 -13.50
C GLN A 291 9.65 14.91 -12.25
N GLY A 292 9.21 16.06 -11.75
CA GLY A 292 9.76 16.65 -10.53
C GLY A 292 9.52 15.79 -9.29
N TYR A 293 8.32 15.27 -9.16
CA TYR A 293 7.95 14.41 -8.05
C TYR A 293 8.70 13.08 -8.04
N MET A 294 8.72 12.36 -9.16
CA MET A 294 9.39 11.05 -9.25
C MET A 294 10.91 11.16 -9.05
N GLU A 295 11.51 12.31 -9.33
CA GLU A 295 12.94 12.56 -9.07
C GLU A 295 13.22 12.80 -7.60
N GLN A 296 12.51 13.77 -6.99
CA GLN A 296 12.85 14.31 -5.66
C GLN A 296 11.75 14.18 -4.61
N GLY A 297 10.56 13.72 -4.97
CA GLY A 297 9.38 13.75 -4.09
C GLY A 297 8.78 15.15 -3.92
N THR A 298 9.25 16.15 -4.64
CA THR A 298 8.84 17.54 -4.47
C THR A 298 7.56 17.84 -5.23
N VAL A 299 6.58 18.40 -4.53
CA VAL A 299 5.34 18.94 -5.11
C VAL A 299 5.42 20.46 -5.13
N LYS A 300 5.58 21.04 -6.34
CA LYS A 300 5.62 22.49 -6.56
C LYS A 300 4.44 22.90 -7.41
N ILE A 301 3.39 23.44 -6.77
CA ILE A 301 2.14 23.87 -7.43
C ILE A 301 1.66 25.16 -6.77
N GLY A 302 1.71 26.27 -7.49
CA GLY A 302 1.42 27.61 -6.91
C GLY A 302 2.35 27.92 -5.75
N ASP A 303 1.77 28.22 -4.60
CA ASP A 303 2.50 28.52 -3.35
C ASP A 303 2.93 27.24 -2.59
N LYS A 304 2.42 26.06 -2.96
CA LYS A 304 2.80 24.79 -2.35
C LYS A 304 4.18 24.37 -2.81
N ASN A 305 5.08 24.19 -1.87
CA ASN A 305 6.42 23.62 -2.09
C ASN A 305 6.74 22.68 -0.94
N ASP A 306 6.40 21.42 -1.12
CA ASP A 306 6.49 20.41 -0.07
C ASP A 306 7.00 19.09 -0.62
N VAL A 307 7.35 18.14 0.24
CA VAL A 307 7.83 16.80 -0.13
C VAL A 307 6.82 15.76 0.31
N ALA A 308 6.49 14.84 -0.59
CA ALA A 308 5.66 13.69 -0.29
C ALA A 308 6.40 12.38 -0.61
N GLU A 309 5.92 11.26 -0.08
CA GLU A 309 6.68 10.02 0.00
C GLU A 309 6.02 8.83 -0.71
N ALA A 310 4.85 9.03 -1.32
CA ALA A 310 4.18 7.96 -2.04
C ALA A 310 4.98 7.49 -3.26
N GLY A 311 5.07 6.18 -3.43
CA GLY A 311 5.56 5.55 -4.66
C GLY A 311 4.45 5.43 -5.70
N PHE A 312 4.80 5.37 -6.99
CA PHE A 312 3.84 5.09 -8.05
C PHE A 312 3.98 3.66 -8.56
N VAL A 313 2.86 2.96 -8.67
CA VAL A 313 2.80 1.62 -9.25
C VAL A 313 1.88 1.66 -10.46
N MET A 314 2.45 1.48 -11.64
CA MET A 314 1.72 1.47 -12.90
C MET A 314 1.38 0.03 -13.27
N LEU A 315 0.09 -0.34 -13.19
CA LEU A 315 -0.39 -1.68 -13.44
C LEU A 315 -1.02 -1.76 -14.83
N GLY A 316 -0.43 -2.55 -15.71
CA GLY A 316 -0.92 -2.72 -17.07
C GLY A 316 -1.21 -4.17 -17.43
N ASN A 317 -1.95 -4.34 -18.51
CA ASN A 317 -2.11 -5.63 -19.17
C ASN A 317 -1.16 -5.72 -20.37
N ILE A 318 -0.68 -6.93 -20.65
CA ILE A 318 0.19 -7.21 -21.79
C ILE A 318 -0.27 -8.50 -22.47
N ASP A 319 -0.27 -8.50 -23.79
CA ASP A 319 -0.57 -9.68 -24.58
C ASP A 319 0.67 -10.59 -24.68
N GLU A 320 0.46 -11.90 -24.79
CA GLU A 320 1.54 -12.91 -24.78
C GLU A 320 2.61 -12.64 -25.85
N GLU A 321 2.20 -12.18 -27.02
CA GLU A 321 3.10 -11.85 -28.14
C GLU A 321 4.07 -10.68 -27.82
N LYS A 322 3.75 -9.86 -26.83
CA LYS A 322 4.54 -8.68 -26.40
C LYS A 322 5.32 -8.91 -25.11
N MET A 323 5.26 -10.11 -24.53
CA MET A 323 5.99 -10.45 -23.30
C MET A 323 7.48 -10.69 -23.56
N ASP A 324 8.12 -9.74 -24.20
CA ASP A 324 9.53 -9.79 -24.57
C ASP A 324 10.19 -8.44 -24.26
N GLU A 325 11.14 -8.44 -23.35
CA GLU A 325 11.85 -7.24 -22.91
C GLU A 325 12.72 -6.59 -24.00
N PHE A 326 12.96 -7.28 -25.11
CA PHE A 326 13.68 -6.78 -26.28
C PHE A 326 12.75 -6.11 -27.31
N GLN A 327 11.44 -6.16 -27.09
CA GLN A 327 10.42 -5.45 -27.88
C GLN A 327 9.88 -4.24 -27.13
N ASN A 328 9.15 -3.36 -27.84
CA ASN A 328 8.51 -2.21 -27.22
C ASN A 328 7.27 -2.63 -26.40
N MET A 329 7.47 -2.92 -25.13
CA MET A 329 6.39 -3.25 -24.20
C MET A 329 5.54 -2.03 -23.79
N PHE A 330 6.04 -0.80 -24.00
CA PHE A 330 5.38 0.44 -23.59
C PHE A 330 4.52 1.08 -24.68
N ASP A 331 4.37 0.40 -25.82
CA ASP A 331 3.59 0.91 -26.94
C ASP A 331 2.12 1.19 -26.60
N SER A 332 1.51 0.38 -25.72
CA SER A 332 0.11 0.56 -25.26
C SER A 332 -0.08 1.55 -24.13
N LEU A 333 0.99 2.11 -23.55
CA LEU A 333 0.90 3.05 -22.44
C LEU A 333 0.39 4.43 -22.90
N PRO A 334 -0.20 5.25 -21.98
CA PRO A 334 -0.52 6.64 -22.24
C PRO A 334 0.71 7.43 -22.73
N THR A 335 0.49 8.43 -23.55
CA THR A 335 1.55 9.20 -24.23
C THR A 335 2.59 9.78 -23.26
N ILE A 336 2.17 10.14 -22.05
CA ILE A 336 3.08 10.67 -21.01
C ILE A 336 4.16 9.65 -20.62
N PHE A 337 3.84 8.36 -20.61
CA PHE A 337 4.78 7.26 -20.30
C PHE A 337 5.55 6.74 -21.52
N LYS A 338 5.42 7.38 -22.68
CA LYS A 338 6.26 7.13 -23.87
C LYS A 338 7.44 8.10 -23.99
N THR A 339 7.55 9.04 -23.04
CA THR A 339 8.69 9.97 -23.00
C THR A 339 9.84 9.36 -22.20
N SER A 340 11.05 9.33 -22.78
CA SER A 340 12.23 8.79 -22.11
C SER A 340 12.47 9.42 -20.74
N ALA A 341 12.21 10.73 -20.62
CA ALA A 341 12.37 11.46 -19.37
C ALA A 341 11.51 10.94 -18.21
N LEU A 342 10.30 10.42 -18.47
CA LEU A 342 9.44 9.85 -17.43
C LEU A 342 9.76 8.38 -17.19
N VAL A 343 10.01 7.63 -18.27
CA VAL A 343 10.38 6.22 -18.17
C VAL A 343 11.68 6.02 -17.39
N ASP A 344 12.66 6.90 -17.56
CA ASP A 344 13.94 6.86 -16.85
C ASP A 344 13.80 7.05 -15.31
N ARG A 345 12.66 7.60 -14.84
CA ARG A 345 12.33 7.76 -13.41
C ARG A 345 11.55 6.60 -12.82
N ILE A 346 11.20 5.61 -13.64
CA ILE A 346 10.67 4.34 -13.16
C ILE A 346 11.86 3.51 -12.67
N HIS A 347 11.85 3.13 -11.40
CA HIS A 347 12.97 2.41 -10.80
C HIS A 347 13.09 0.97 -11.33
N GLY A 348 11.97 0.27 -11.49
CA GLY A 348 12.01 -1.13 -11.91
C GLY A 348 10.74 -1.60 -12.62
N PHE A 349 10.91 -2.69 -13.36
CA PHE A 349 9.86 -3.38 -14.09
C PHE A 349 9.56 -4.73 -13.43
N ILE A 350 8.30 -5.03 -13.20
CA ILE A 350 7.81 -6.32 -12.72
C ILE A 350 7.29 -7.12 -13.90
N LYS A 351 7.87 -8.28 -14.13
CA LYS A 351 7.41 -9.26 -15.12
C LYS A 351 6.17 -9.97 -14.60
N GLY A 352 5.03 -9.36 -14.74
CA GLY A 352 3.78 -9.90 -14.20
C GLY A 352 3.32 -11.21 -14.84
N TRP A 353 3.94 -11.65 -15.94
CA TRP A 353 3.72 -12.97 -16.54
C TRP A 353 4.47 -14.10 -15.84
N GLU A 354 5.43 -13.80 -14.96
CA GLU A 354 6.05 -14.76 -14.05
C GLU A 354 5.18 -15.03 -12.81
N ILE A 355 4.11 -14.27 -12.63
CA ILE A 355 3.15 -14.43 -11.53
C ILE A 355 1.96 -15.26 -12.03
N PRO A 356 1.63 -16.37 -11.38
CA PRO A 356 0.57 -17.25 -11.83
C PRO A 356 -0.80 -16.56 -11.79
N ARG A 357 -1.68 -16.94 -12.72
CA ARG A 357 -3.09 -16.53 -12.69
C ARG A 357 -3.78 -17.11 -11.46
N MET A 358 -4.61 -16.28 -10.81
CA MET A 358 -5.34 -16.68 -9.62
C MET A 358 -6.22 -17.91 -9.88
N ASN A 359 -6.03 -18.92 -9.05
CA ASN A 359 -6.82 -20.14 -9.00
C ASN A 359 -7.09 -20.53 -7.54
N GLU A 360 -7.89 -21.56 -7.30
CA GLU A 360 -8.25 -21.98 -5.94
C GLU A 360 -7.05 -22.48 -5.13
N GLY A 361 -6.02 -23.02 -5.78
CA GLY A 361 -4.79 -23.50 -5.09
C GLY A 361 -3.94 -22.38 -4.51
N LEU A 362 -4.05 -21.16 -5.09
CA LEU A 362 -3.31 -19.96 -4.63
C LEU A 362 -4.01 -19.20 -3.51
N LYS A 363 -5.27 -19.54 -3.17
CA LYS A 363 -5.98 -18.91 -2.07
C LYS A 363 -5.55 -19.52 -0.75
N ILE A 364 -5.25 -18.66 0.21
CA ILE A 364 -4.85 -19.11 1.54
C ILE A 364 -5.94 -19.95 2.19
N GLN A 365 -5.52 -21.05 2.81
CA GLN A 365 -6.30 -21.86 3.75
C GLN A 365 -5.35 -22.33 4.84
N GLY A 366 -5.44 -21.71 6.02
CA GLY A 366 -4.57 -22.02 7.16
C GLY A 366 -4.22 -20.80 7.99
N TRP A 367 -3.38 -21.04 8.98
CA TRP A 367 -2.88 -19.99 9.87
C TRP A 367 -1.89 -19.08 9.14
N ALA A 368 -2.10 -17.77 9.26
CA ALA A 368 -1.24 -16.75 8.67
C ALA A 368 -1.22 -15.49 9.54
N LEU A 369 -0.22 -14.63 9.33
CA LEU A 369 -0.19 -13.32 9.97
C LEU A 369 -1.43 -12.50 9.56
N ASN A 370 -1.95 -11.76 10.53
CA ASN A 370 -2.98 -10.77 10.26
C ASN A 370 -2.49 -9.74 9.23
N SER A 371 -3.28 -9.49 8.19
CA SER A 371 -2.90 -8.58 7.09
C SER A 371 -2.70 -7.14 7.56
N GLU A 372 -3.51 -6.67 8.54
CA GLU A 372 -3.38 -5.32 9.07
C GLU A 372 -2.09 -5.14 9.87
N TYR A 373 -1.77 -6.10 10.75
CA TYR A 373 -0.50 -6.11 11.47
C TYR A 373 0.66 -6.06 10.48
N PHE A 374 0.69 -6.98 9.52
CA PHE A 374 1.74 -7.04 8.51
C PHE A 374 1.88 -5.73 7.74
N CYS A 375 0.77 -5.17 7.22
CA CYS A 375 0.81 -3.91 6.47
C CYS A 375 1.24 -2.71 7.32
N THR A 376 0.92 -2.70 8.62
CA THR A 376 1.39 -1.64 9.52
C THR A 376 2.89 -1.76 9.79
N ILE A 377 3.42 -2.96 9.95
CA ILE A 377 4.87 -3.19 10.02
C ILE A 377 5.56 -2.70 8.72
N MET A 378 5.00 -3.03 7.54
CA MET A 378 5.56 -2.56 6.26
C MET A 378 5.57 -1.03 6.20
N HIS A 379 4.49 -0.38 6.64
CA HIS A 379 4.41 1.07 6.74
C HIS A 379 5.50 1.66 7.66
N MET A 380 5.73 1.07 8.83
CA MET A 380 6.77 1.53 9.76
C MET A 380 8.18 1.35 9.21
N LEU A 381 8.45 0.24 8.52
CA LEU A 381 9.75 -0.01 7.87
C LEU A 381 10.12 1.04 6.81
N ARG A 382 9.14 1.76 6.26
CA ARG A 382 9.40 2.84 5.29
C ARG A 382 10.26 3.95 5.90
N ASP A 383 10.04 4.26 7.17
CA ASP A 383 10.74 5.34 7.88
C ASP A 383 12.14 4.95 8.33
N ASP A 384 12.46 3.66 8.36
CA ASP A 384 13.77 3.17 8.79
C ASP A 384 14.81 3.35 7.68
N ALA A 385 15.64 4.37 7.83
CA ALA A 385 16.72 4.71 6.89
C ALA A 385 17.98 3.84 7.08
N SER A 386 18.09 3.04 8.14
CA SER A 386 19.26 2.23 8.43
C SER A 386 19.57 1.23 7.32
N TYR A 387 18.54 0.60 6.75
CA TYR A 387 18.69 -0.34 5.62
C TYR A 387 19.32 0.31 4.39
N ARG A 388 18.93 1.55 4.09
CA ARG A 388 19.53 2.28 2.97
C ARG A 388 20.98 2.60 3.25
N ALA A 389 21.34 2.98 4.47
CA ALA A 389 22.73 3.22 4.86
C ALA A 389 23.59 1.95 4.73
N ILE A 390 23.04 0.79 5.10
CA ILE A 390 23.69 -0.51 4.91
C ILE A 390 23.92 -0.78 3.41
N VAL A 391 22.89 -0.65 2.58
CA VAL A 391 23.02 -0.86 1.13
C VAL A 391 24.02 0.09 0.50
N ASP A 392 24.03 1.37 0.88
CA ASP A 392 25.01 2.35 0.38
C ASP A 392 26.45 2.00 0.75
N ARG A 393 26.64 1.35 1.91
CA ARG A 393 27.98 0.93 2.37
C ARG A 393 28.48 -0.32 1.65
N ILE A 394 27.63 -1.30 1.40
CA ILE A 394 28.04 -2.63 0.88
C ILE A 394 27.99 -2.75 -0.63
N VAL A 395 27.13 -1.99 -1.33
CA VAL A 395 26.99 -2.09 -2.79
C VAL A 395 28.04 -1.24 -3.49
N ASP A 396 28.82 -1.87 -4.34
CA ASP A 396 29.85 -1.26 -5.17
C ASP A 396 29.46 -1.21 -6.63
N TYR A 397 29.94 -0.19 -7.36
CA TYR A 397 29.71 0.01 -8.78
C TYR A 397 30.76 0.95 -9.38
N PRO A 398 31.00 0.96 -10.71
CA PRO A 398 31.96 1.85 -11.36
C PRO A 398 31.68 3.34 -11.08
N ASN A 399 32.73 4.12 -10.93
CA ASN A 399 32.63 5.56 -10.66
C ASN A 399 31.93 6.38 -11.76
N ASP A 400 31.93 5.90 -12.97
CA ASP A 400 31.27 6.48 -14.15
C ASP A 400 29.86 5.95 -14.38
N ALA A 401 29.34 5.14 -13.45
CA ALA A 401 27.98 4.60 -13.52
C ALA A 401 26.93 5.72 -13.49
N ASP A 402 25.90 5.56 -14.32
CA ASP A 402 24.77 6.49 -14.37
C ASP A 402 24.04 6.54 -13.01
N THR A 403 23.90 7.76 -12.48
CA THR A 403 23.35 7.99 -11.13
C THR A 403 21.92 7.48 -10.98
N ARG A 404 21.08 7.54 -12.01
CA ARG A 404 19.70 7.03 -11.93
C ARG A 404 19.65 5.52 -11.87
N ASN A 405 20.54 4.84 -12.61
CA ASN A 405 20.62 3.39 -12.56
C ASN A 405 21.11 2.93 -11.19
N THR A 406 22.13 3.58 -10.63
CA THR A 406 22.67 3.24 -9.30
C THR A 406 21.65 3.51 -8.20
N GLU A 407 20.97 4.65 -8.24
CA GLU A 407 19.93 5.02 -7.27
C GLU A 407 18.73 4.07 -7.33
N ALA A 408 18.27 3.70 -8.53
CA ALA A 408 17.18 2.76 -8.71
C ALA A 408 17.51 1.37 -8.15
N VAL A 409 18.70 0.83 -8.47
CA VAL A 409 19.14 -0.48 -7.96
C VAL A 409 19.26 -0.47 -6.43
N LYS A 410 19.89 0.54 -5.84
CA LYS A 410 20.01 0.65 -4.40
C LYS A 410 18.66 0.75 -3.70
N ARG A 411 17.72 1.51 -4.26
CA ARG A 411 16.37 1.67 -3.71
C ARG A 411 15.58 0.36 -3.73
N ILE A 412 15.62 -0.37 -4.84
CA ILE A 412 14.98 -1.68 -4.97
C ILE A 412 15.65 -2.70 -4.03
N ALA A 413 17.00 -2.73 -3.96
CA ALA A 413 17.71 -3.62 -3.07
C ALA A 413 17.41 -3.31 -1.59
N THR A 414 17.27 -2.02 -1.22
CA THR A 414 16.82 -1.59 0.12
C THR A 414 15.41 -2.11 0.42
N ALA A 415 14.50 -2.01 -0.54
CA ALA A 415 13.13 -2.51 -0.38
C ALA A 415 13.10 -4.03 -0.15
N TYR A 416 13.87 -4.80 -0.93
CA TYR A 416 14.01 -6.24 -0.71
C TYR A 416 14.64 -6.55 0.66
N LEU A 417 15.66 -5.80 1.08
CA LEU A 417 16.30 -5.99 2.38
C LEU A 417 15.30 -5.78 3.52
N LYS A 418 14.52 -4.70 3.48
CA LYS A 418 13.44 -4.42 4.44
C LYS A 418 12.37 -5.52 4.49
N LEU A 419 11.98 -6.04 3.32
CA LEU A 419 10.92 -7.03 3.20
C LEU A 419 11.36 -8.42 3.66
N LEU A 420 12.53 -8.88 3.19
CA LEU A 420 12.98 -10.25 3.37
C LEU A 420 13.90 -10.43 4.59
N PHE A 421 14.62 -9.40 4.99
CA PHE A 421 15.58 -9.42 6.08
C PHE A 421 15.41 -8.26 7.06
N PRO A 422 14.19 -8.05 7.60
CA PRO A 422 13.93 -6.95 8.54
C PRO A 422 14.75 -7.07 9.83
N ASN A 423 15.30 -8.22 10.14
CA ASN A 423 16.20 -8.45 11.30
C ASN A 423 17.60 -7.87 11.13
N VAL A 424 18.01 -7.46 9.94
CA VAL A 424 19.31 -6.83 9.69
C VAL A 424 19.31 -5.43 10.31
N ARG A 425 20.21 -5.19 11.23
CA ARG A 425 20.38 -3.91 11.94
C ARG A 425 21.71 -3.21 11.60
N SER A 426 22.68 -3.98 11.11
CA SER A 426 24.03 -3.51 10.79
C SER A 426 24.61 -4.24 9.59
N VAL A 427 25.75 -3.79 9.09
CA VAL A 427 26.45 -4.44 7.96
C VAL A 427 26.93 -5.85 8.33
N GLU A 428 27.28 -6.05 9.58
CA GLU A 428 27.77 -7.32 10.13
C GLU A 428 26.70 -8.42 10.12
N ASP A 429 25.42 -8.05 10.11
CA ASP A 429 24.27 -9.00 10.04
C ASP A 429 24.01 -9.50 8.62
N ILE A 430 24.68 -8.94 7.61
CA ILE A 430 24.43 -9.26 6.21
C ILE A 430 25.05 -10.62 5.84
N ASN A 431 24.21 -11.56 5.43
CA ASN A 431 24.65 -12.70 4.66
C ASN A 431 24.86 -12.26 3.20
N VAL A 432 26.12 -12.13 2.79
CA VAL A 432 26.50 -11.61 1.45
C VAL A 432 25.86 -12.42 0.32
N ARG A 433 25.80 -13.75 0.45
CA ARG A 433 25.23 -14.62 -0.60
C ARG A 433 23.72 -14.42 -0.72
N GLU A 434 23.02 -14.36 0.40
CA GLU A 434 21.56 -14.12 0.43
C GLU A 434 21.23 -12.73 -0.08
N PHE A 435 21.96 -11.70 0.40
CA PHE A 435 21.77 -10.33 -0.09
C PHE A 435 21.99 -10.23 -1.60
N GLN A 436 23.05 -10.87 -2.12
CA GLN A 436 23.30 -10.89 -3.55
C GLN A 436 22.16 -11.59 -4.32
N HIS A 437 21.67 -12.71 -3.81
CA HIS A 437 20.64 -13.53 -4.47
C HIS A 437 19.25 -12.87 -4.40
N TYR A 438 18.82 -12.45 -3.20
CA TYR A 438 17.46 -12.01 -2.96
C TYR A 438 17.25 -10.49 -3.08
N CYS A 439 18.31 -9.69 -2.98
CA CYS A 439 18.17 -8.23 -3.01
C CYS A 439 18.85 -7.59 -4.23
N LEU A 440 20.15 -7.82 -4.43
CA LEU A 440 20.92 -7.09 -5.45
C LEU A 440 20.63 -7.58 -6.88
N ARG A 441 20.68 -8.88 -7.14
CA ARG A 441 20.42 -9.42 -8.48
C ARG A 441 19.03 -9.08 -9.00
N PRO A 442 17.93 -9.28 -8.24
CA PRO A 442 16.60 -8.88 -8.67
C PRO A 442 16.51 -7.37 -8.96
N ALA A 443 17.12 -6.53 -8.12
CA ALA A 443 17.14 -5.09 -8.30
C ALA A 443 17.80 -4.68 -9.62
N VAL A 444 18.96 -5.26 -9.93
CA VAL A 444 19.67 -5.04 -11.20
C VAL A 444 18.84 -5.50 -12.39
N ALA A 445 18.21 -6.68 -12.29
CA ALA A 445 17.36 -7.22 -13.34
C ALA A 445 16.15 -6.33 -13.63
N MET A 446 15.44 -5.89 -12.58
CA MET A 446 14.27 -4.99 -12.69
C MET A 446 14.63 -3.66 -13.36
N ARG A 447 15.73 -3.02 -12.97
CA ARG A 447 16.19 -1.77 -13.59
C ARG A 447 16.72 -2.00 -15.00
N GLY A 448 17.37 -3.13 -15.26
CA GLY A 448 17.87 -3.50 -16.57
C GLY A 448 16.78 -3.54 -17.64
N ILE A 449 15.58 -4.00 -17.31
CA ILE A 449 14.44 -3.96 -18.23
C ILE A 449 14.05 -2.53 -18.58
N ILE A 450 13.99 -1.64 -17.60
CA ILE A 450 13.70 -0.21 -17.83
C ILE A 450 14.74 0.40 -18.77
N LEU A 451 16.03 0.13 -18.55
CA LEU A 451 17.11 0.64 -19.42
C LEU A 451 16.98 0.10 -20.85
N ARG A 452 16.61 -1.17 -21.04
CA ARG A 452 16.34 -1.73 -22.39
C ARG A 452 15.16 -1.05 -23.07
N GLN A 453 14.06 -0.83 -22.35
CA GLN A 453 12.90 -0.11 -22.89
C GLN A 453 13.24 1.34 -23.23
N LEU A 454 14.07 2.03 -22.44
CA LEU A 454 14.61 3.34 -22.78
C LEU A 454 15.40 3.32 -24.09
N GLY A 455 16.26 2.31 -24.29
CA GLY A 455 17.03 2.15 -25.54
C GLY A 455 16.17 1.91 -26.79
N ILE A 456 14.96 1.36 -26.61
CA ILE A 456 13.98 1.17 -27.68
C ILE A 456 13.26 2.51 -27.98
N LEU A 457 12.91 3.27 -26.93
CA LEU A 457 12.15 4.52 -27.06
C LEU A 457 13.01 5.71 -27.52
N ASP A 458 14.29 5.74 -27.11
CA ASP A 458 15.15 6.90 -27.29
C ASP A 458 16.59 6.48 -27.66
N THR A 459 17.07 7.01 -28.76
CA THR A 459 18.40 6.72 -29.31
C THR A 459 19.55 7.07 -28.36
N GLN A 460 19.34 8.01 -27.43
CA GLN A 460 20.36 8.38 -26.42
C GLN A 460 20.67 7.26 -25.44
N PHE A 461 19.75 6.31 -25.26
CA PHE A 461 19.91 5.14 -24.38
C PHE A 461 20.26 3.87 -25.15
N ARG A 462 20.28 3.91 -26.47
CA ARG A 462 20.53 2.73 -27.29
C ARG A 462 21.95 2.20 -27.07
N GLY A 463 22.04 0.90 -26.76
CA GLY A 463 23.32 0.21 -26.53
C GLY A 463 23.97 0.54 -25.18
N LYS A 464 23.27 1.20 -24.27
CA LYS A 464 23.72 1.35 -22.89
C LYS A 464 23.43 0.06 -22.11
N ASP A 465 24.44 -0.44 -21.44
CA ASP A 465 24.33 -1.59 -20.55
C ASP A 465 24.18 -1.16 -19.08
N MET A 466 23.62 -2.04 -18.27
CA MET A 466 23.60 -1.83 -16.83
C MET A 466 25.02 -1.80 -16.26
N PRO A 467 25.33 -0.86 -15.34
CA PRO A 467 26.58 -0.89 -14.60
C PRO A 467 26.78 -2.24 -13.91
N GLN A 468 28.03 -2.67 -13.78
CA GLN A 468 28.34 -3.89 -13.06
C GLN A 468 28.30 -3.59 -11.55
N PHE A 469 27.33 -4.20 -10.86
CA PHE A 469 27.19 -4.11 -9.42
C PHE A 469 27.87 -5.30 -8.74
N SER A 470 28.54 -5.02 -7.62
CA SER A 470 29.19 -6.02 -6.77
C SER A 470 28.96 -5.69 -5.30
N ILE A 471 29.36 -6.59 -4.43
CA ILE A 471 29.34 -6.36 -2.98
C ILE A 471 30.80 -6.18 -2.54
N LYS A 472 31.06 -5.11 -1.77
CA LYS A 472 32.36 -4.84 -1.18
C LYS A 472 32.75 -5.95 -0.21
N ASP A 473 34.04 -6.20 -0.08
CA ASP A 473 34.54 -7.12 0.93
C ASP A 473 34.40 -6.47 2.32
N ILE A 474 33.47 -7.00 3.11
CA ILE A 474 33.10 -6.48 4.44
C ILE A 474 34.13 -6.93 5.51
N SER A 475 34.99 -7.89 5.18
CA SER A 475 35.90 -8.54 6.16
C SER A 475 37.12 -7.70 6.58
N ASN A 476 37.30 -6.48 6.04
CA ASN A 476 38.48 -5.67 6.20
C ASN A 476 38.27 -4.26 6.79
N GLU A 477 37.09 -3.96 7.31
CA GLU A 477 36.81 -2.74 8.08
C GLU A 477 36.37 -3.09 9.52
#